data_66c98778486b26e205e620b9c60cdd87
#
_entry.id   66c98778486b26e205e620b9c60cdd87
#
_cell.length_a   1.000
_cell.length_b   1.000
_cell.length_c   1.000
_cell.angle_alpha   90.00
_cell.angle_beta   90.00
_cell.angle_gamma   90.00
#
_symmetry.space_group_name_H-M   'P 1'
#
loop_
_entity.id
_entity.type
_entity.pdbx_description
1 polymer ?
#
loop_
_entity_poly.entity_id
_entity_poly.type
_entity_poly.pdbx_seq_one_letter_code
_entity_poly.pdbx_strand_id
1 'polypeptide(L)'
;MPLLKNIWLAISLWGDKMAQSILGFNNLDEFFAFHAAPAIAGIKPANLFSCPAKLMPQADEILAHYAKQFGESDTRFKLLCRCREHILILVYDSRLIGEIFQKQTIKNYLTRCGYDKSISAEEFLNKIAVKIAAGEEFPHEVGIILGYPPEDIEGFKRYKGRNFKCCGYWKVYGNAERAQKLFAAYTLCREKL
;
A
#
# COMPACT_ATOMS: atom_id res chain seq x y z
N MET A 1 6.41 12.57 -20.00
CA MET A 1 5.77 11.59 -19.11
C MET A 1 6.52 11.53 -17.75
N PRO A 2 6.38 12.53 -16.89
CA PRO A 2 7.07 12.58 -15.59
C PRO A 2 6.33 11.84 -14.47
N LEU A 3 5.09 11.45 -14.68
CA LEU A 3 4.13 10.95 -13.70
C LEU A 3 4.56 9.68 -12.97
N LEU A 4 5.03 8.69 -13.71
CA LEU A 4 5.43 7.41 -13.16
C LEU A 4 6.76 7.46 -12.42
N LYS A 5 7.66 8.38 -12.79
CA LYS A 5 8.88 8.62 -12.01
C LYS A 5 8.54 9.05 -10.58
N ASN A 6 7.50 9.83 -10.38
CA ASN A 6 7.09 10.30 -9.05
C ASN A 6 6.39 9.20 -8.24
N ILE A 7 5.53 8.38 -8.88
CA ILE A 7 4.92 7.21 -8.22
C ILE A 7 5.98 6.16 -7.91
N TRP A 8 6.87 5.90 -8.87
CA TRP A 8 8.00 4.98 -8.68
C TRP A 8 8.98 5.50 -7.63
N LEU A 9 9.29 6.79 -7.64
CA LEU A 9 10.15 7.44 -6.64
C LEU A 9 9.49 7.41 -5.25
N ALA A 10 8.17 7.62 -5.16
CA ALA A 10 7.44 7.52 -3.89
C ALA A 10 7.42 6.08 -3.38
N ILE A 11 7.13 5.09 -4.24
CA ILE A 11 7.14 3.68 -3.85
C ILE A 11 8.56 3.19 -3.55
N SER A 12 9.58 3.60 -4.33
CA SER A 12 10.98 3.27 -4.07
C SER A 12 11.57 4.04 -2.89
N LEU A 13 11.17 5.28 -2.66
CA LEU A 13 11.54 6.04 -1.46
C LEU A 13 10.92 5.46 -0.19
N TRP A 14 9.85 4.66 -0.32
CA TRP A 14 9.19 3.98 0.79
C TRP A 14 9.71 2.55 1.04
N GLY A 15 10.51 2.00 0.14
CA GLY A 15 11.14 0.69 0.31
C GLY A 15 12.00 0.26 -0.88
N ASP A 16 13.26 0.67 -0.90
CA ASP A 16 14.22 0.40 -1.99
C ASP A 16 14.45 -1.08 -2.35
N LYS A 17 13.99 -2.03 -1.52
CA LYS A 17 14.14 -3.47 -1.78
C LYS A 17 13.00 -4.09 -2.60
N MET A 18 11.87 -3.37 -2.81
CA MET A 18 10.69 -3.93 -3.47
C MET A 18 10.73 -3.83 -5.01
N ALA A 19 11.59 -3.02 -5.57
CA ALA A 19 11.62 -2.74 -7.01
C ALA A 19 12.45 -3.73 -7.85
N GLN A 20 13.30 -4.57 -7.25
CA GLN A 20 14.29 -5.38 -7.97
C GLN A 20 13.87 -6.82 -8.30
N SER A 21 12.69 -7.29 -7.90
CA SER A 21 12.39 -8.72 -7.88
C SER A 21 11.38 -9.24 -8.92
N ILE A 22 11.15 -8.55 -10.04
CA ILE A 22 10.17 -9.05 -11.05
C ILE A 22 10.74 -10.18 -11.90
N LEU A 23 12.05 -10.36 -11.96
CA LEU A 23 12.71 -11.35 -12.83
C LEU A 23 12.82 -12.78 -12.22
N GLY A 24 12.28 -13.01 -11.02
CA GLY A 24 12.42 -14.27 -10.28
C GLY A 24 11.14 -15.05 -10.01
N PHE A 25 9.97 -14.57 -10.42
CA PHE A 25 8.70 -15.28 -10.16
C PHE A 25 8.29 -16.15 -11.35
N ASN A 26 7.90 -17.40 -11.08
CA ASN A 26 7.48 -18.36 -12.10
C ASN A 26 6.04 -18.11 -12.57
N ASN A 27 5.20 -17.50 -11.72
CA ASN A 27 3.80 -17.25 -12.01
C ASN A 27 3.24 -16.09 -11.16
N LEU A 28 1.99 -15.69 -11.43
CA LEU A 28 1.31 -14.59 -10.73
C LEU A 28 1.01 -14.93 -9.27
N ASP A 29 0.78 -16.18 -8.91
CA ASP A 29 0.49 -16.58 -7.54
C ASP A 29 1.69 -16.33 -6.63
N GLU A 30 2.89 -16.74 -7.07
CA GLU A 30 4.13 -16.42 -6.36
C GLU A 30 4.37 -14.91 -6.26
N PHE A 31 4.08 -14.17 -7.33
CA PHE A 31 4.20 -12.72 -7.33
C PHE A 31 3.26 -12.09 -6.30
N PHE A 32 1.98 -12.50 -6.27
CA PHE A 32 1.01 -11.99 -5.30
C PHE A 32 1.37 -12.43 -3.87
N ALA A 33 1.73 -13.70 -3.68
CA ALA A 33 2.17 -14.21 -2.39
C ALA A 33 3.33 -13.37 -1.85
N PHE A 34 4.37 -13.16 -2.64
CA PHE A 34 5.53 -12.36 -2.21
C PHE A 34 5.19 -10.91 -1.87
N HIS A 35 4.38 -10.24 -2.70
CA HIS A 35 4.09 -8.82 -2.53
C HIS A 35 2.96 -8.53 -1.53
N ALA A 36 2.01 -9.44 -1.36
CA ALA A 36 0.81 -9.23 -0.57
C ALA A 36 0.69 -10.12 0.68
N ALA A 37 1.65 -11.03 0.93
CA ALA A 37 1.61 -11.98 2.04
C ALA A 37 1.13 -11.39 3.37
N PRO A 38 1.68 -10.28 3.90
CA PRO A 38 1.26 -9.76 5.18
C PRO A 38 -0.19 -9.25 5.21
N ALA A 39 -0.72 -8.76 4.06
CA ALA A 39 -2.12 -8.35 3.97
C ALA A 39 -3.04 -9.57 3.83
N ILE A 40 -2.66 -10.55 3.01
CA ILE A 40 -3.41 -11.81 2.85
C ILE A 40 -3.48 -12.57 4.17
N ALA A 41 -2.41 -12.57 4.96
CA ALA A 41 -2.36 -13.20 6.28
C ALA A 41 -3.10 -12.39 7.37
N GLY A 42 -3.67 -11.23 7.08
CA GLY A 42 -4.38 -10.39 8.04
C GLY A 42 -3.51 -9.76 9.12
N ILE A 43 -2.18 -9.67 8.92
CA ILE A 43 -1.25 -9.06 9.90
C ILE A 43 -0.86 -7.64 9.51
N LYS A 44 -1.13 -7.23 8.28
CA LYS A 44 -0.93 -5.87 7.77
C LYS A 44 -2.22 -5.39 7.10
N PRO A 45 -2.64 -4.13 7.28
CA PRO A 45 -3.90 -3.64 6.69
C PRO A 45 -3.90 -3.69 5.17
N ALA A 46 -2.80 -3.36 4.52
CA ALA A 46 -2.69 -3.43 3.05
C ALA A 46 -1.24 -3.50 2.57
N ASN A 47 -1.09 -4.06 1.37
CA ASN A 47 0.12 -3.97 0.56
C ASN A 47 -0.20 -3.26 -0.76
N LEU A 48 0.66 -2.31 -1.12
CA LEU A 48 0.60 -1.57 -2.37
C LEU A 48 1.86 -1.91 -3.17
N PHE A 49 1.68 -2.37 -4.40
CA PHE A 49 2.80 -2.73 -5.27
C PHE A 49 2.50 -2.49 -6.74
N SER A 50 3.55 -2.35 -7.53
CA SER A 50 3.48 -2.17 -8.96
C SER A 50 3.75 -3.49 -9.67
N CYS A 51 2.89 -3.85 -10.63
CA CYS A 51 3.07 -4.99 -11.52
C CYS A 51 3.31 -4.48 -12.95
N PRO A 52 4.27 -5.04 -13.72
CA PRO A 52 4.39 -4.73 -15.14
C PRO A 52 3.11 -5.08 -15.88
N ALA A 53 2.59 -4.15 -16.68
CA ALA A 53 1.32 -4.33 -17.41
C ALA A 53 1.34 -5.56 -18.34
N LYS A 54 2.52 -5.92 -18.85
CA LYS A 54 2.71 -7.11 -19.70
C LYS A 54 2.45 -8.45 -18.99
N LEU A 55 2.57 -8.49 -17.65
CA LEU A 55 2.30 -9.68 -16.84
C LEU A 55 0.81 -9.82 -16.51
N MET A 56 0.05 -8.74 -16.64
CA MET A 56 -1.39 -8.71 -16.33
C MET A 56 -2.16 -7.98 -17.44
N PRO A 57 -2.17 -8.51 -18.67
CA PRO A 57 -2.86 -7.85 -19.80
C PRO A 57 -4.36 -7.66 -19.55
N GLN A 58 -4.98 -8.59 -18.82
CA GLN A 58 -6.39 -8.58 -18.41
C GLN A 58 -6.50 -8.40 -16.89
N ALA A 59 -5.89 -7.34 -16.35
CA ALA A 59 -5.76 -7.15 -14.90
C ALA A 59 -7.09 -7.16 -14.16
N ASP A 60 -8.16 -6.61 -14.74
CA ASP A 60 -9.48 -6.59 -14.10
C ASP A 60 -10.04 -8.01 -13.94
N GLU A 61 -9.90 -8.86 -14.96
CA GLU A 61 -10.34 -10.27 -14.92
C GLU A 61 -9.49 -11.09 -13.93
N ILE A 62 -8.17 -10.87 -13.95
CA ILE A 62 -7.23 -11.53 -13.02
C ILE A 62 -7.56 -11.13 -11.58
N LEU A 63 -7.75 -9.85 -11.28
CA LEU A 63 -8.11 -9.40 -9.93
C LEU A 63 -9.50 -9.89 -9.52
N ALA A 64 -10.46 -9.96 -10.44
CA ALA A 64 -11.78 -10.56 -10.18
C ALA A 64 -11.68 -12.05 -9.85
N HIS A 65 -10.79 -12.77 -10.53
CA HIS A 65 -10.52 -14.18 -10.22
C HIS A 65 -9.98 -14.35 -8.78
N TYR A 66 -8.95 -13.58 -8.39
CA TYR A 66 -8.44 -13.60 -7.01
C TYR A 66 -9.50 -13.15 -6.00
N ALA A 67 -10.27 -12.11 -6.29
CA ALA A 67 -11.35 -11.67 -5.43
C ALA A 67 -12.40 -12.78 -5.18
N LYS A 68 -12.69 -13.61 -6.20
CA LYS A 68 -13.57 -14.77 -6.05
C LYS A 68 -12.93 -15.87 -5.19
N GLN A 69 -11.65 -16.17 -5.37
CA GLN A 69 -10.94 -17.17 -4.56
C GLN A 69 -10.91 -16.78 -3.07
N PHE A 70 -10.77 -15.49 -2.79
CA PHE A 70 -10.74 -14.94 -1.43
C PHE A 70 -12.11 -14.44 -0.92
N GLY A 71 -13.19 -14.78 -1.61
CA GLY A 71 -14.53 -14.23 -1.36
C GLY A 71 -15.07 -14.39 0.06
N GLU A 72 -14.71 -15.46 0.75
CA GLU A 72 -15.09 -15.74 2.15
C GLU A 72 -14.15 -15.09 3.18
N SER A 73 -13.01 -14.53 2.75
CA SER A 73 -12.06 -13.85 3.62
C SER A 73 -12.30 -12.33 3.63
N ASP A 74 -11.57 -11.63 4.52
CA ASP A 74 -11.53 -10.16 4.53
C ASP A 74 -10.59 -9.57 3.48
N THR A 75 -9.86 -10.40 2.73
CA THR A 75 -8.91 -9.97 1.70
C THR A 75 -9.64 -9.41 0.48
N ARG A 76 -9.23 -8.22 0.05
CA ARG A 76 -9.77 -7.53 -1.12
C ARG A 76 -8.63 -7.08 -2.04
N PHE A 77 -8.96 -7.02 -3.33
CA PHE A 77 -8.05 -6.62 -4.40
C PHE A 77 -8.61 -5.38 -5.10
N LYS A 78 -7.78 -4.36 -5.31
CA LYS A 78 -8.19 -3.14 -5.99
C LYS A 78 -7.09 -2.67 -6.94
N LEU A 79 -7.47 -2.46 -8.19
CA LEU A 79 -6.64 -1.74 -9.14
C LEU A 79 -6.78 -0.24 -8.83
N LEU A 80 -5.66 0.43 -8.50
CA LEU A 80 -5.65 1.86 -8.22
C LEU A 80 -5.37 2.69 -9.45
N CYS A 81 -4.43 2.27 -10.29
CA CYS A 81 -4.24 2.88 -11.59
C CYS A 81 -3.59 1.90 -12.58
N ARG A 82 -3.81 2.18 -13.86
CA ARG A 82 -3.16 1.49 -14.98
C ARG A 82 -2.48 2.52 -15.86
N CYS A 83 -1.24 2.27 -16.18
CA CYS A 83 -0.52 2.99 -17.21
C CYS A 83 -0.02 2.03 -18.29
N ARG A 84 0.70 2.56 -19.28
CA ARG A 84 1.21 1.75 -20.39
C ARG A 84 2.16 0.64 -19.96
N GLU A 85 2.95 0.87 -18.92
CA GLU A 85 4.04 -0.02 -18.51
C GLU A 85 3.74 -0.76 -17.21
N HIS A 86 2.94 -0.17 -16.32
CA HIS A 86 2.69 -0.67 -14.96
C HIS A 86 1.23 -0.58 -14.55
N ILE A 87 0.87 -1.47 -13.65
CA ILE A 87 -0.42 -1.51 -12.96
C ILE A 87 -0.14 -1.38 -11.48
N LEU A 88 -0.82 -0.47 -10.79
CA LEU A 88 -0.72 -0.29 -9.35
C LEU A 88 -1.86 -1.03 -8.66
N ILE A 89 -1.50 -2.01 -7.83
CA ILE A 89 -2.42 -2.93 -7.18
C ILE A 89 -2.35 -2.73 -5.68
N LEU A 90 -3.53 -2.63 -5.05
CA LEU A 90 -3.71 -2.68 -3.61
C LEU A 90 -4.36 -4.00 -3.23
N VAL A 91 -3.71 -4.76 -2.35
CA VAL A 91 -4.30 -5.91 -1.66
C VAL A 91 -4.47 -5.53 -0.19
N TYR A 92 -5.68 -5.67 0.35
CA TYR A 92 -6.00 -5.17 1.68
C TYR A 92 -6.97 -6.07 2.45
N ASP A 93 -6.85 -6.04 3.77
CA ASP A 93 -7.80 -6.64 4.71
C ASP A 93 -8.87 -5.60 5.05
N SER A 94 -10.11 -5.85 4.63
CA SER A 94 -11.24 -4.90 4.81
C SER A 94 -11.60 -4.68 6.28
N ARG A 95 -11.45 -5.68 7.14
CA ARG A 95 -11.68 -5.61 8.58
C ARG A 95 -10.63 -4.69 9.24
N LEU A 96 -9.33 -4.93 8.98
CA LEU A 96 -8.26 -4.11 9.55
C LEU A 96 -8.34 -2.65 9.09
N ILE A 97 -8.68 -2.40 7.83
CA ILE A 97 -8.92 -1.03 7.34
C ILE A 97 -10.11 -0.41 8.05
N GLY A 98 -11.21 -1.15 8.22
CA GLY A 98 -12.36 -0.69 8.98
C GLY A 98 -11.97 -0.26 10.42
N GLU A 99 -11.18 -1.08 11.12
CA GLU A 99 -10.67 -0.78 12.46
C GLU A 99 -9.81 0.50 12.51
N ILE A 100 -8.98 0.72 11.46
CA ILE A 100 -8.16 1.94 11.34
C ILE A 100 -9.05 3.18 11.23
N PHE A 101 -10.09 3.13 10.41
CA PHE A 101 -11.00 4.26 10.18
C PHE A 101 -11.90 4.57 11.38
N GLN A 102 -12.04 3.67 12.34
CA GLN A 102 -12.73 3.97 13.61
C GLN A 102 -11.87 4.80 14.58
N LYS A 103 -10.55 4.80 14.43
CA LYS A 103 -9.64 5.50 15.35
C LYS A 103 -9.77 7.02 15.22
N GLN A 104 -10.04 7.71 16.34
CA GLN A 104 -10.19 9.16 16.36
C GLN A 104 -8.93 9.89 15.85
N THR A 105 -7.74 9.36 16.11
CA THR A 105 -6.47 9.90 15.62
C THR A 105 -6.40 9.92 14.10
N ILE A 106 -6.91 8.88 13.44
CA ILE A 106 -6.97 8.77 11.98
C ILE A 106 -8.01 9.72 11.41
N LYS A 107 -9.22 9.78 12.00
CA LYS A 107 -10.27 10.74 11.60
C LYS A 107 -9.74 12.18 11.66
N ASN A 108 -9.07 12.54 12.75
CA ASN A 108 -8.47 13.87 12.91
C ASN A 108 -7.37 14.14 11.87
N TYR A 109 -6.54 13.13 11.57
CA TYR A 109 -5.50 13.24 10.55
C TYR A 109 -6.11 13.48 9.16
N LEU A 110 -7.08 12.66 8.75
CA LEU A 110 -7.75 12.76 7.45
C LEU A 110 -8.48 14.09 7.30
N THR A 111 -9.13 14.59 8.36
CA THR A 111 -9.78 15.91 8.35
C THR A 111 -8.75 17.02 8.07
N ARG A 112 -7.56 16.97 8.67
CA ARG A 112 -6.46 17.92 8.35
C ARG A 112 -5.96 17.80 6.91
N CYS A 113 -6.08 16.62 6.30
CA CYS A 113 -5.77 16.40 4.88
C CYS A 113 -6.92 16.83 3.94
N GLY A 114 -8.01 17.42 4.46
CA GLY A 114 -9.13 17.91 3.67
C GLY A 114 -10.20 16.87 3.34
N TYR A 115 -10.20 15.72 4.02
CA TYR A 115 -11.27 14.72 3.90
C TYR A 115 -12.39 14.99 4.89
N ASP A 116 -13.61 14.57 4.53
CA ASP A 116 -14.74 14.62 5.43
C ASP A 116 -14.48 13.77 6.69
N LYS A 117 -14.92 14.25 7.86
CA LYS A 117 -14.73 13.56 9.14
C LYS A 117 -15.44 12.20 9.20
N SER A 118 -16.51 12.05 8.44
CA SER A 118 -17.34 10.84 8.33
C SER A 118 -16.94 9.95 7.15
N ILE A 119 -15.86 10.28 6.41
CA ILE A 119 -15.46 9.53 5.23
C ILE A 119 -15.29 8.05 5.55
N SER A 120 -15.96 7.20 4.78
CA SER A 120 -15.80 5.76 4.87
C SER A 120 -14.45 5.30 4.28
N ALA A 121 -14.00 4.11 4.67
CA ALA A 121 -12.79 3.52 4.11
C ALA A 121 -12.89 3.35 2.58
N GLU A 122 -14.06 2.93 2.08
CA GLU A 122 -14.30 2.74 0.65
C GLU A 122 -14.26 4.05 -0.13
N GLU A 123 -14.95 5.09 0.36
CA GLU A 123 -14.89 6.43 -0.26
C GLU A 123 -13.46 6.98 -0.28
N PHE A 124 -12.72 6.79 0.80
CA PHE A 124 -11.32 7.20 0.87
C PHE A 124 -10.48 6.46 -0.17
N LEU A 125 -10.61 5.13 -0.28
CA LEU A 125 -9.92 4.32 -1.29
C LEU A 125 -10.23 4.79 -2.72
N ASN A 126 -11.48 5.13 -3.00
CA ASN A 126 -11.90 5.65 -4.31
C ASN A 126 -11.27 7.01 -4.59
N LYS A 127 -11.28 7.94 -3.61
CA LYS A 127 -10.62 9.24 -3.75
C LYS A 127 -9.11 9.13 -3.94
N ILE A 128 -8.44 8.20 -3.24
CA ILE A 128 -7.01 7.91 -3.43
C ILE A 128 -6.75 7.39 -4.85
N ALA A 129 -7.56 6.46 -5.35
CA ALA A 129 -7.41 5.94 -6.72
C ALA A 129 -7.54 7.05 -7.76
N VAL A 130 -8.53 7.96 -7.60
CA VAL A 130 -8.71 9.11 -8.50
C VAL A 130 -7.50 10.04 -8.44
N LYS A 131 -6.99 10.39 -7.26
CA LYS A 131 -5.78 11.24 -7.12
C LYS A 131 -4.55 10.61 -7.79
N ILE A 132 -4.35 9.30 -7.60
CA ILE A 132 -3.24 8.57 -8.22
C ILE A 132 -3.38 8.58 -9.74
N ALA A 133 -4.58 8.32 -10.28
CA ALA A 133 -4.85 8.30 -11.71
C ALA A 133 -4.72 9.69 -12.36
N ALA A 134 -5.08 10.76 -11.65
CA ALA A 134 -4.92 12.13 -12.11
C ALA A 134 -3.46 12.53 -12.30
N GLY A 135 -2.55 11.87 -11.58
CA GLY A 135 -1.12 12.00 -11.83
C GLY A 135 -0.48 13.29 -11.34
N GLU A 136 -1.09 13.93 -10.40
CA GLU A 136 -0.55 15.08 -9.67
C GLU A 136 0.52 14.62 -8.66
N GLU A 137 0.54 15.17 -7.47
CA GLU A 137 1.40 14.68 -6.40
C GLU A 137 0.86 13.35 -5.83
N PHE A 138 1.76 12.39 -5.55
CA PHE A 138 1.35 11.11 -4.96
C PHE A 138 0.75 11.33 -3.57
N PRO A 139 -0.49 10.87 -3.30
CA PRO A 139 -1.19 11.13 -2.06
C PRO A 139 -0.53 10.38 -0.89
N HIS A 140 0.26 11.09 -0.08
CA HIS A 140 0.98 10.47 1.06
C HIS A 140 0.05 9.85 2.10
N GLU A 141 -1.19 10.32 2.19
CA GLU A 141 -2.22 9.78 3.06
C GLU A 141 -2.60 8.32 2.74
N VAL A 142 -2.20 7.79 1.59
CA VAL A 142 -2.26 6.34 1.30
C VAL A 142 -1.54 5.52 2.38
N GLY A 143 -0.56 6.08 3.05
CA GLY A 143 0.14 5.46 4.17
C GLY A 143 -0.80 5.02 5.30
N ILE A 144 -1.95 5.68 5.49
CA ILE A 144 -2.97 5.27 6.47
C ILE A 144 -3.51 3.87 6.13
N ILE A 145 -3.84 3.63 4.85
CA ILE A 145 -4.32 2.32 4.38
C ILE A 145 -3.23 1.26 4.55
N LEU A 146 -1.97 1.64 4.31
CA LEU A 146 -0.82 0.75 4.46
C LEU A 146 -0.46 0.46 5.93
N GLY A 147 -1.20 1.06 6.88
CA GLY A 147 -1.00 0.88 8.32
C GLY A 147 0.13 1.70 8.91
N TYR A 148 0.59 2.75 8.20
CA TYR A 148 1.65 3.62 8.71
C TYR A 148 1.08 4.61 9.74
N PRO A 149 1.82 4.85 10.84
CA PRO A 149 1.44 5.87 11.81
C PRO A 149 1.37 7.26 11.18
N PRO A 150 0.37 8.10 11.54
CA PRO A 150 0.29 9.48 11.04
C PRO A 150 1.56 10.29 11.24
N GLU A 151 2.27 10.10 12.36
CA GLU A 151 3.55 10.77 12.65
C GLU A 151 4.65 10.39 11.65
N ASP A 152 4.65 9.16 11.12
CA ASP A 152 5.62 8.73 10.11
C ASP A 152 5.29 9.32 8.74
N ILE A 153 4.01 9.42 8.39
CA ILE A 153 3.56 10.07 7.16
C ILE A 153 3.90 11.57 7.18
N GLU A 154 3.61 12.26 8.30
CA GLU A 154 3.94 13.69 8.48
C GLU A 154 5.46 13.92 8.48
N GLY A 155 6.21 13.03 9.13
CA GLY A 155 7.68 13.08 9.13
C GLY A 155 8.23 12.94 7.72
N PHE A 156 7.70 11.99 6.93
CA PHE A 156 8.09 11.81 5.54
C PHE A 156 7.82 13.07 4.69
N LYS A 157 6.63 13.66 4.81
CA LYS A 157 6.27 14.90 4.11
C LYS A 157 7.20 16.05 4.50
N ARG A 158 7.40 16.26 5.82
CA ARG A 158 8.22 17.36 6.36
C ARG A 158 9.69 17.26 5.94
N TYR A 159 10.26 16.06 6.03
CA TYR A 159 11.70 15.85 5.79
C TYR A 159 12.00 15.32 4.39
N LYS A 160 10.99 15.19 3.51
CA LYS A 160 11.14 14.69 2.14
C LYS A 160 11.91 13.37 2.08
N GLY A 161 11.56 12.45 2.99
CA GLY A 161 12.19 11.14 3.10
C GLY A 161 13.60 11.13 3.70
N ARG A 162 14.07 12.23 4.29
CA ARG A 162 15.36 12.34 5.02
C ARG A 162 15.12 12.29 6.54
N ASN A 163 16.19 12.20 7.33
CA ASN A 163 16.19 12.31 8.79
C ASN A 163 15.26 11.27 9.50
N PHE A 164 15.07 10.10 8.90
CA PHE A 164 14.31 9.00 9.50
C PHE A 164 15.17 8.29 10.56
N LYS A 165 14.53 7.72 11.58
CA LYS A 165 15.19 6.94 12.65
C LYS A 165 15.60 5.55 12.19
N CYS A 166 14.74 4.89 11.41
CA CYS A 166 15.06 3.61 10.75
C CYS A 166 14.20 3.46 9.49
N CYS A 167 14.58 2.53 8.61
CA CYS A 167 13.88 2.22 7.37
C CYS A 167 13.67 0.70 7.25
N GLY A 168 12.49 0.30 6.81
CA GLY A 168 12.11 -1.07 6.50
C GLY A 168 10.98 -1.07 5.48
N TYR A 169 9.78 -1.46 5.86
CA TYR A 169 8.60 -1.34 5.00
C TYR A 169 8.18 0.12 4.77
N TRP A 170 8.60 1.02 5.64
CA TRP A 170 8.49 2.47 5.48
C TRP A 170 9.61 3.18 6.24
N LYS A 171 9.78 4.49 6.02
CA LYS A 171 10.70 5.35 6.77
C LYS A 171 10.04 5.83 8.05
N VAL A 172 10.62 5.49 9.18
CA VAL A 172 10.09 5.70 10.53
C VAL A 172 10.63 6.99 11.12
N TYR A 173 9.75 7.85 11.60
CA TYR A 173 10.06 9.10 12.29
C TYR A 173 9.59 9.07 13.75
N GLY A 174 8.56 8.26 14.03
CA GLY A 174 7.96 8.07 15.35
C GLY A 174 8.66 7.00 16.18
N ASN A 175 7.93 5.93 16.53
CA ASN A 175 8.39 4.85 17.38
C ASN A 175 9.13 3.75 16.59
N ALA A 176 10.47 3.82 16.58
CA ALA A 176 11.32 2.90 15.83
C ALA A 176 11.22 1.46 16.35
N GLU A 177 11.15 1.24 17.67
CA GLU A 177 11.06 -0.09 18.26
C GLU A 177 9.78 -0.82 17.85
N ARG A 178 8.64 -0.12 17.91
CA ARG A 178 7.36 -0.67 17.45
C ARG A 178 7.40 -1.00 15.96
N ALA A 179 7.97 -0.12 15.15
CA ALA A 179 8.07 -0.33 13.71
C ALA A 179 8.95 -1.54 13.36
N GLN A 180 10.09 -1.70 14.05
CA GLN A 180 10.99 -2.85 13.84
C GLN A 180 10.31 -4.18 14.17
N LYS A 181 9.50 -4.25 15.25
CA LYS A 181 8.71 -5.44 15.60
C LYS A 181 7.72 -5.80 14.47
N LEU A 182 7.03 -4.80 13.91
CA LEU A 182 6.13 -5.00 12.75
C LEU A 182 6.90 -5.44 11.51
N PHE A 183 8.04 -4.84 11.21
CA PHE A 183 8.88 -5.22 10.07
C PHE A 183 9.34 -6.68 10.17
N ALA A 184 9.77 -7.10 11.35
CA ALA A 184 10.17 -8.49 11.60
C ALA A 184 9.00 -9.46 11.36
N ALA A 185 7.80 -9.14 11.87
CA ALA A 185 6.60 -9.95 11.67
C ALA A 185 6.22 -10.05 10.18
N TYR A 186 6.27 -8.95 9.43
CA TYR A 186 5.96 -8.94 8.00
C TYR A 186 6.99 -9.72 7.18
N THR A 187 8.28 -9.62 7.53
CA THR A 187 9.35 -10.37 6.87
C THR A 187 9.17 -11.86 7.11
N LEU A 188 8.97 -12.27 8.36
CA LEU A 188 8.72 -13.67 8.70
C LEU A 188 7.49 -14.25 7.99
N CYS A 189 6.42 -13.46 7.83
CA CYS A 189 5.24 -13.87 7.07
C CYS A 189 5.56 -14.14 5.60
N ARG A 190 6.38 -13.29 4.97
CA ARG A 190 6.78 -13.46 3.56
C ARG A 190 7.70 -14.65 3.33
N GLU A 191 8.52 -15.01 4.33
CA GLU A 191 9.43 -16.16 4.24
C GLU A 191 8.74 -17.51 4.40
N LYS A 192 7.50 -17.52 4.93
CA LYS A 192 6.72 -18.73 5.19
C LYS A 192 5.69 -19.07 4.10
N LEU A 193 5.44 -18.17 3.17
CA LEU A 193 4.56 -18.33 2.01
C LEU A 193 5.37 -18.66 0.75
#